data_b62691fb9272bb822c2a8830826f3932
#
_entry.id   b62691fb9272bb822c2a8830826f3932
#
_cell.length_a   1.000
_cell.length_b   1.000
_cell.length_c   1.000
_cell.angle_alpha   90.00
_cell.angle_beta   90.00
_cell.angle_gamma   90.00
#
_symmetry.space_group_name_H-M   'P 1'
#
loop_
_entity.id
_entity.type
_entity.pdbx_description
1 polymer ?
#
loop_
_entity_poly.entity_id
_entity_poly.type
_entity_poly.pdbx_seq_one_letter_code
_entity_poly.pdbx_strand_id
1 'polypeptide(L)' 'MYEVDARGLSCPQPLMLTNEALKTQKGAFKVLVSEPHQKTNVEKFAKDKGKKVTVKAVGSEFELIIE' A
#
# COMPACT_ATOMS: atom_id res chain seq x y z
N MET A 1 5.10 -10.31 -8.70
CA MET A 1 4.43 -9.03 -8.39
C MET A 1 5.38 -8.14 -7.60
N TYR A 2 5.46 -6.89 -7.98
CA TYR A 2 6.31 -5.94 -7.27
C TYR A 2 5.79 -5.74 -5.85
N GLU A 3 6.68 -5.70 -4.89
CA GLU A 3 6.29 -5.60 -3.48
C GLU A 3 6.95 -4.40 -2.83
N VAL A 4 6.15 -3.59 -2.13
CA VAL A 4 6.62 -2.45 -1.36
C VAL A 4 6.52 -2.81 0.12
N ASP A 5 7.66 -2.94 0.78
CA ASP A 5 7.68 -3.27 2.20
C ASP A 5 7.75 -1.98 3.01
N ALA A 6 6.58 -1.55 3.49
CA ALA A 6 6.46 -0.33 4.29
C ALA A 6 6.19 -0.64 5.76
N ARG A 7 6.45 -1.88 6.19
CA ARG A 7 6.25 -2.26 7.58
C ARG A 7 7.23 -1.54 8.48
N GLY A 8 6.73 -1.09 9.63
CA GLY A 8 7.55 -0.39 10.61
C GLY A 8 7.84 1.06 10.28
N LEU A 9 7.36 1.54 9.15
CA LEU A 9 7.55 2.94 8.77
C LEU A 9 6.41 3.79 9.30
N SER A 10 6.73 5.03 9.63
CA SER A 10 5.72 5.97 10.12
C SER A 10 5.19 6.84 8.98
N CYS A 11 3.99 7.41 9.20
CA CYS A 11 3.39 8.34 8.26
C CYS A 11 4.30 9.55 8.05
N PRO A 12 4.50 10.03 6.82
CA PRO A 12 3.82 9.66 5.57
C PRO A 12 4.62 8.69 4.68
N GLN A 13 5.60 7.97 5.23
CA GLN A 13 6.48 7.13 4.42
C GLN A 13 5.76 6.04 3.62
N PRO A 14 4.78 5.30 4.19
CA PRO A 14 4.05 4.32 3.38
C PRO A 14 3.35 4.94 2.19
N LEU A 15 2.78 6.14 2.36
CA LEU A 15 2.13 6.84 1.24
C LEU A 15 3.14 7.25 0.18
N MET A 16 4.32 7.71 0.61
CA MET A 16 5.36 8.12 -0.33
C MET A 16 5.85 6.94 -1.16
N LEU A 17 6.05 5.80 -0.53
CA LEU A 17 6.48 4.59 -1.24
C LEU A 17 5.40 4.10 -2.19
N THR A 18 4.14 4.17 -1.78
CA THR A 18 3.02 3.79 -2.64
C THR A 18 2.94 4.70 -3.86
N ASN A 19 3.10 6.01 -3.65
CA ASN A 19 3.09 6.97 -4.74
C ASN A 19 4.21 6.69 -5.73
N GLU A 20 5.39 6.37 -5.23
CA GLU A 20 6.53 6.02 -6.06
C GLU A 20 6.23 4.78 -6.92
N ALA A 21 5.64 3.75 -6.29
CA ALA A 21 5.29 2.53 -7.00
C ALA A 21 4.23 2.80 -8.07
N LEU A 22 3.27 3.67 -7.78
CA LEU A 22 2.23 4.03 -8.76
C LEU A 22 2.83 4.69 -10.00
N LYS A 23 3.93 5.42 -9.82
CA LYS A 23 4.60 6.08 -10.93
C LYS A 23 5.47 5.13 -11.76
N THR A 24 6.05 4.12 -11.11
CA THR A 24 7.06 3.28 -11.74
C THR A 24 6.55 1.91 -12.17
N GLN A 25 5.51 1.39 -11.52
CA GLN A 25 4.98 0.06 -11.81
C GLN A 25 3.72 0.18 -12.66
N LYS A 26 3.68 -0.53 -13.77
CA LYS A 26 2.55 -0.48 -14.68
C LYS A 26 1.49 -1.53 -14.39
N GLY A 27 1.84 -2.57 -13.64
CA GLY A 27 0.91 -3.63 -13.29
C GLY A 27 0.55 -3.58 -11.83
N ALA A 28 -0.10 -4.64 -11.37
CA ALA A 28 -0.46 -4.76 -9.96
C ALA A 28 0.79 -4.84 -9.09
N PHE A 29 0.70 -4.31 -7.89
CA PHE A 29 1.77 -4.44 -6.92
C PHE A 29 1.18 -4.56 -5.52
N LYS A 30 2.02 -4.95 -4.58
CA LYS A 30 1.62 -5.23 -3.21
C LYS A 30 2.31 -4.25 -2.27
N VAL A 31 1.57 -3.74 -1.28
CA VAL A 31 2.15 -2.89 -0.24
C VAL A 31 1.92 -3.55 1.10
N LEU A 32 2.97 -3.66 1.90
CA LEU A 32 2.90 -4.23 3.24
C LEU A 32 3.00 -3.11 4.27
N VAL A 33 2.06 -3.08 5.20
CA VAL A 33 2.08 -2.12 6.30
C VAL A 33 1.79 -2.85 7.60
N SER A 34 2.21 -2.28 8.72
CA SER A 34 2.06 -2.94 10.02
C SER A 34 1.01 -2.34 10.92
N GLU A 35 0.40 -1.22 10.54
CA GLU A 35 -0.59 -0.56 11.39
C GLU A 35 -1.91 -0.29 10.66
N PRO A 36 -3.06 -0.39 11.38
CA PRO A 36 -4.36 -0.20 10.72
C PRO A 36 -4.54 1.17 10.08
N HIS A 37 -4.05 2.24 10.71
CA HIS A 37 -4.23 3.57 10.12
C HIS A 37 -3.36 3.75 8.86
N GLN A 38 -2.21 3.09 8.80
CA GLN A 38 -1.40 3.10 7.59
C GLN A 38 -2.12 2.37 6.46
N LYS A 39 -2.74 1.23 6.78
CA LYS A 39 -3.54 0.49 5.81
C LYS A 39 -4.65 1.37 5.24
N THR A 40 -5.37 2.06 6.12
CA THR A 40 -6.47 2.93 5.69
C THR A 40 -5.97 4.08 4.82
N ASN A 41 -4.85 4.68 5.19
CA ASN A 41 -4.27 5.79 4.44
C ASN A 41 -3.83 5.36 3.05
N VAL A 42 -3.13 4.23 2.95
CA VAL A 42 -2.65 3.73 1.66
C VAL A 42 -3.83 3.33 0.78
N GLU A 43 -4.82 2.66 1.35
CA GLU A 43 -6.01 2.25 0.63
C GLU A 43 -6.73 3.46 0.03
N LYS A 44 -6.97 4.47 0.85
CA LYS A 44 -7.65 5.67 0.40
C LYS A 44 -6.86 6.39 -0.67
N PHE A 45 -5.55 6.51 -0.47
CA PHE A 45 -4.68 7.17 -1.42
C PHE A 45 -4.73 6.49 -2.80
N ALA A 46 -4.62 5.17 -2.81
CA ALA A 46 -4.65 4.43 -4.07
C ALA A 46 -6.01 4.51 -4.75
N LYS A 47 -7.09 4.45 -3.98
CA LYS A 47 -8.44 4.59 -4.54
C LYS A 47 -8.65 5.97 -5.12
N ASP A 48 -8.12 7.00 -4.48
CA ASP A 48 -8.20 8.38 -4.99
C ASP A 48 -7.46 8.53 -6.32
N LYS A 49 -6.50 7.66 -6.58
CA LYS A 49 -5.77 7.63 -7.85
C LYS A 49 -6.45 6.75 -8.90
N GLY A 50 -7.65 6.26 -8.61
CA GLY A 50 -8.40 5.44 -9.56
C GLY A 50 -7.99 3.98 -9.58
N LYS A 51 -7.27 3.52 -8.56
CA LYS A 51 -6.82 2.14 -8.50
C LYS A 51 -7.79 1.26 -7.72
N LYS A 52 -7.79 -0.02 -8.04
CA LYS A 52 -8.54 -1.02 -7.30
C LYS A 52 -7.64 -1.56 -6.19
N VAL A 53 -8.15 -1.61 -4.97
CA VAL A 53 -7.37 -2.04 -3.81
C VAL A 53 -8.03 -3.20 -3.12
N THR A 54 -7.26 -4.26 -2.89
CA THR A 54 -7.70 -5.41 -2.11
C THR A 54 -6.86 -5.46 -0.84
N VAL A 55 -7.50 -5.48 0.31
CA VAL A 55 -6.82 -5.50 1.60
C VAL A 55 -6.92 -6.88 2.22
N LYS A 56 -5.80 -7.39 2.71
CA LYS A 56 -5.75 -8.70 3.37
C LYS A 56 -4.99 -8.55 4.68
N ALA A 57 -5.57 -9.06 5.76
CA ALA A 57 -4.89 -9.10 7.04
C ALA A 57 -3.99 -10.33 7.10
N VAL A 58 -2.74 -10.15 7.49
CA VAL A 58 -1.76 -11.23 7.60
C VAL A 58 -1.14 -11.14 8.98
N GLY A 59 -1.64 -11.94 9.92
CA GLY A 59 -1.24 -11.84 11.31
C GLY A 59 -1.60 -10.48 11.86
N SER A 60 -0.63 -9.76 12.39
CA SER A 60 -0.84 -8.40 12.91
C SER A 60 -0.55 -7.32 11.86
N GLU A 61 -0.29 -7.72 10.62
CA GLU A 61 0.08 -6.81 9.54
C GLU A 61 -0.96 -6.83 8.45
N PHE A 62 -0.81 -5.94 7.46
CA PHE A 62 -1.76 -5.82 6.36
C PHE A 62 -1.03 -5.82 5.03
N GLU A 63 -1.67 -6.45 4.05
CA GLU A 63 -1.17 -6.55 2.69
C GLU A 63 -2.22 -5.91 1.77
N LEU A 64 -1.80 -4.93 0.99
CA LEU A 64 -2.70 -4.25 0.06
C LEU A 64 -2.25 -4.56 -1.36
N ILE A 65 -3.16 -5.13 -2.13
CA ILE A 65 -2.92 -5.40 -3.55
C ILE A 65 -3.56 -4.27 -4.34
N ILE A 66 -2.74 -3.52 -5.06
CA ILE A 66 -3.16 -2.33 -5.79
C ILE A 66 -3.08 -2.63 -7.29
N GLU A 67 -4.21 -2.51 -7.95
CA GLU A 67 -4.31 -2.81 -9.39
C GLU A 67 -4.75 -1.60 -10.21
#